data_75f70f4bce9ef7ddefa0690448064288
#
_entry.id   75f70f4bce9ef7ddefa0690448064288
#
_cell.length_a   1.000
_cell.length_b   1.000
_cell.length_c   1.000
_cell.angle_alpha   90.00
_cell.angle_beta   90.00
_cell.angle_gamma   90.00
#
_symmetry.space_group_name_H-M   'P 1'
#
loop_
_entity.id
_entity.type
_entity.pdbx_description
1 polymer ?
#
loop_
_entity_poly.entity_id
_entity_poly.type
_entity_poly.pdbx_seq_one_letter_code
_entity_poly.pdbx_strand_id
1 'polypeptide(L)'
;MQKFKSVEELVNQLKPEKPVYCIRKNSIKSAVKFFLNKFPGKILYAVKTNPHPEVIKTIIESGVEQFDVASIEEIKNIRTFSNTAKCSYMHTVKSRESIKEAYFNYGVKTFSLDTKDELI
;
A
#
# COMPACT_ATOMS: atom_id res chain seq x y z
N MET A 1 -12.57 0.90 14.91
CA MET A 1 -13.11 -0.05 13.92
C MET A 1 -13.77 -1.19 14.69
N GLN A 2 -15.07 -1.47 14.43
CA GLN A 2 -15.78 -2.60 15.06
C GLN A 2 -15.25 -3.94 14.52
N LYS A 3 -15.31 -4.98 15.36
CA LYS A 3 -14.85 -6.33 15.01
C LYS A 3 -16.00 -7.30 15.09
N PHE A 4 -16.14 -8.14 14.09
CA PHE A 4 -17.15 -9.20 14.01
C PHE A 4 -16.46 -10.53 13.69
N LYS A 5 -17.02 -11.63 14.17
CA LYS A 5 -16.47 -12.96 13.92
C LYS A 5 -16.81 -13.45 12.51
N SER A 6 -17.95 -13.02 11.98
CA SER A 6 -18.40 -13.38 10.63
C SER A 6 -19.22 -12.25 9.99
N VAL A 7 -19.49 -12.38 8.68
CA VAL A 7 -20.36 -11.45 7.95
C VAL A 7 -21.81 -11.57 8.44
N GLU A 8 -22.25 -12.78 8.78
CA GLU A 8 -23.59 -13.04 9.32
C GLU A 8 -23.78 -12.31 10.65
N GLU A 9 -22.78 -12.37 11.54
CA GLU A 9 -22.83 -11.64 12.81
C GLU A 9 -22.92 -10.12 12.57
N LEU A 10 -22.11 -9.59 11.62
CA LEU A 10 -22.16 -8.18 11.24
C LEU A 10 -23.55 -7.77 10.76
N VAL A 11 -24.12 -8.55 9.83
CA VAL A 11 -25.45 -8.26 9.25
C VAL A 11 -26.53 -8.32 10.32
N ASN A 12 -26.49 -9.32 11.19
CA ASN A 12 -27.49 -9.48 12.25
C ASN A 12 -27.43 -8.36 13.30
N GLN A 13 -26.24 -7.88 13.62
CA GLN A 13 -26.06 -6.82 14.63
C GLN A 13 -26.30 -5.42 14.08
N LEU A 14 -25.74 -5.11 12.89
CA LEU A 14 -25.79 -3.76 12.33
C LEU A 14 -27.03 -3.52 11.47
N LYS A 15 -27.61 -4.58 10.87
CA LYS A 15 -28.71 -4.48 9.90
C LYS A 15 -28.48 -3.34 8.89
N PRO A 16 -27.34 -3.31 8.19
CA PRO A 16 -26.90 -2.16 7.43
C PRO A 16 -27.81 -1.93 6.22
N GLU A 17 -28.28 -0.69 6.06
CA GLU A 17 -29.05 -0.25 4.87
C GLU A 17 -28.16 0.12 3.69
N LYS A 18 -26.85 0.28 3.93
CA LYS A 18 -25.83 0.67 2.93
C LYS A 18 -24.72 -0.38 2.86
N PRO A 19 -24.00 -0.47 1.74
CA PRO A 19 -22.83 -1.34 1.63
C PRO A 19 -21.83 -1.10 2.75
N VAL A 20 -21.29 -2.18 3.32
CA VAL A 20 -20.27 -2.14 4.38
C VAL A 20 -18.96 -2.70 3.85
N TYR A 21 -17.89 -1.97 4.08
CA TYR A 21 -16.55 -2.40 3.70
C TYR A 21 -15.94 -3.27 4.82
N CYS A 22 -15.65 -4.52 4.50
CA CYS A 22 -15.11 -5.50 5.45
C CYS A 22 -13.63 -5.80 5.16
N ILE A 23 -12.75 -5.58 6.15
CA ILE A 23 -11.33 -5.93 6.06
C ILE A 23 -11.07 -7.24 6.79
N ARG A 24 -10.60 -8.25 6.07
CA ARG A 24 -10.21 -9.56 6.62
C ARG A 24 -8.69 -9.63 6.78
N LYS A 25 -8.17 -9.19 7.93
CA LYS A 25 -6.72 -9.17 8.20
C LYS A 25 -6.03 -10.52 8.03
N ASN A 26 -6.67 -11.60 8.46
CA ASN A 26 -6.10 -12.94 8.31
C ASN A 26 -5.94 -13.36 6.84
N SER A 27 -6.87 -12.99 5.97
CA SER A 27 -6.76 -13.25 4.52
C SER A 27 -5.58 -12.47 3.92
N ILE A 28 -5.40 -11.22 4.33
CA ILE A 28 -4.25 -10.40 3.89
C ILE A 28 -2.94 -11.06 4.35
N LYS A 29 -2.83 -11.43 5.64
CA LYS A 29 -1.64 -12.10 6.19
C LYS A 29 -1.32 -13.40 5.47
N SER A 30 -2.34 -14.22 5.18
CA SER A 30 -2.16 -15.48 4.46
C SER A 30 -1.69 -15.26 3.02
N ALA A 31 -2.25 -14.27 2.32
CA ALA A 31 -1.81 -13.91 0.97
C ALA A 31 -0.35 -13.41 0.97
N VAL A 32 0.01 -12.50 1.87
CA VAL A 32 1.40 -12.03 2.01
C VAL A 32 2.34 -13.20 2.28
N LYS A 33 2.02 -14.07 3.24
CA LYS A 33 2.84 -15.25 3.56
C LYS A 33 3.00 -16.18 2.36
N PHE A 34 1.94 -16.39 1.59
CA PHE A 34 2.01 -17.20 0.38
C PHE A 34 3.02 -16.62 -0.63
N PHE A 35 2.93 -15.33 -0.93
CA PHE A 35 3.85 -14.68 -1.87
C PHE A 35 5.29 -14.67 -1.36
N LEU A 36 5.53 -14.32 -0.09
CA LEU A 36 6.87 -14.30 0.49
C LEU A 36 7.54 -15.68 0.45
N ASN A 37 6.77 -16.77 0.59
CA ASN A 37 7.32 -18.14 0.60
C ASN A 37 7.43 -18.77 -0.79
N LYS A 38 6.62 -18.36 -1.75
CA LYS A 38 6.49 -19.04 -3.06
C LYS A 38 7.05 -18.26 -4.23
N PHE A 39 7.07 -16.93 -4.14
CA PHE A 39 7.58 -16.11 -5.24
C PHE A 39 9.11 -15.97 -5.14
N PRO A 40 9.87 -16.37 -6.17
CA PRO A 40 11.34 -16.35 -6.14
C PRO A 40 11.90 -14.95 -6.48
N GLY A 41 11.37 -13.91 -5.86
CA GLY A 41 11.75 -12.53 -6.12
C GLY A 41 11.33 -11.57 -5.02
N LYS A 42 11.55 -10.29 -5.23
CA LYS A 42 11.09 -9.23 -4.33
C LYS A 42 9.63 -8.88 -4.63
N ILE A 43 8.86 -8.67 -3.57
CA ILE A 43 7.46 -8.31 -3.67
C ILE A 43 7.33 -6.81 -3.43
N LEU A 44 6.73 -6.11 -4.41
CA LEU A 44 6.30 -4.74 -4.27
C LEU A 44 4.78 -4.71 -4.23
N TYR A 45 4.22 -4.21 -3.13
CA TYR A 45 2.78 -4.02 -3.05
C TYR A 45 2.37 -2.73 -3.77
N ALA A 46 1.50 -2.83 -4.76
CA ALA A 46 0.93 -1.68 -5.46
C ALA A 46 -0.15 -1.01 -4.59
N VAL A 47 0.18 0.12 -3.99
CA VAL A 47 -0.68 0.81 -3.01
C VAL A 47 -2.03 1.21 -3.58
N LYS A 48 -2.07 1.62 -4.85
CA LYS A 48 -3.30 1.96 -5.57
C LYS A 48 -4.37 0.86 -5.57
N THR A 49 -3.97 -0.40 -5.39
CA THR A 49 -4.89 -1.55 -5.35
C THR A 49 -5.81 -1.48 -4.15
N ASN A 50 -5.28 -1.16 -2.97
CA ASN A 50 -6.04 -0.88 -1.77
C ASN A 50 -5.22 -0.02 -0.81
N PRO A 51 -5.39 1.31 -0.83
CA PRO A 51 -4.62 2.25 0.00
C PRO A 51 -5.14 2.37 1.44
N HIS A 52 -6.14 1.59 1.84
CA HIS A 52 -6.73 1.70 3.17
C HIS A 52 -5.65 1.51 4.26
N PRO A 53 -5.52 2.43 5.26
CA PRO A 53 -4.47 2.38 6.28
C PRO A 53 -4.33 1.04 7.00
N GLU A 54 -5.45 0.40 7.36
CA GLU A 54 -5.43 -0.91 8.01
C GLU A 54 -4.90 -2.04 7.11
N VAL A 55 -5.11 -1.93 5.79
CA VAL A 55 -4.56 -2.88 4.81
C VAL A 55 -3.05 -2.67 4.71
N ILE A 56 -2.59 -1.44 4.50
CA ILE A 56 -1.16 -1.10 4.41
C ILE A 56 -0.44 -1.54 5.70
N LYS A 57 -0.97 -1.17 6.86
CA LYS A 57 -0.43 -1.60 8.15
C LYS A 57 -0.30 -3.11 8.24
N THR A 58 -1.35 -3.86 7.89
CA THR A 58 -1.34 -5.32 7.96
C THR A 58 -0.32 -5.94 7.01
N ILE A 59 -0.13 -5.37 5.82
CA ILE A 59 0.86 -5.81 4.82
C ILE A 59 2.28 -5.59 5.34
N ILE A 60 2.57 -4.42 5.91
CA ILE A 60 3.87 -4.10 6.54
C ILE A 60 4.15 -5.04 7.70
N GLU A 61 3.21 -5.19 8.62
CA GLU A 61 3.32 -6.11 9.77
C GLU A 61 3.51 -7.58 9.36
N SER A 62 3.12 -7.93 8.14
CA SER A 62 3.26 -9.28 7.58
C SER A 62 4.58 -9.50 6.85
N GLY A 63 5.45 -8.48 6.76
CA GLY A 63 6.81 -8.61 6.24
C GLY A 63 7.04 -8.08 4.82
N VAL A 64 6.09 -7.37 4.21
CA VAL A 64 6.35 -6.67 2.95
C VAL A 64 7.10 -5.37 3.23
N GLU A 65 8.26 -5.23 2.60
CA GLU A 65 9.17 -4.10 2.80
C GLU A 65 9.22 -3.13 1.62
N GLN A 66 8.61 -3.48 0.49
CA GLN A 66 8.68 -2.69 -0.74
C GLN A 66 7.30 -2.39 -1.29
N PHE A 67 7.13 -1.18 -1.81
CA PHE A 67 5.85 -0.64 -2.27
C PHE A 67 6.00 0.06 -3.61
N ASP A 68 5.10 -0.24 -4.52
CA ASP A 68 4.87 0.52 -5.74
C ASP A 68 3.87 1.64 -5.41
N VAL A 69 4.30 2.88 -5.55
CA VAL A 69 3.53 4.08 -5.22
C VAL A 69 3.30 4.96 -6.45
N ALA A 70 2.12 5.57 -6.51
CA ALA A 70 1.70 6.41 -7.61
C ALA A 70 1.57 7.90 -7.23
N SER A 71 1.74 8.25 -5.95
CA SER A 71 1.59 9.63 -5.47
C SER A 71 2.37 9.89 -4.18
N ILE A 72 2.56 11.15 -3.85
CA ILE A 72 3.12 11.58 -2.56
C ILE A 72 2.21 11.16 -1.40
N GLU A 73 0.90 11.17 -1.58
CA GLU A 73 -0.05 10.76 -0.54
C GLU A 73 0.11 9.26 -0.19
N GLU A 74 0.37 8.43 -1.19
CA GLU A 74 0.66 7.01 -0.96
C GLU A 74 1.97 6.82 -0.19
N ILE A 75 3.01 7.61 -0.49
CA ILE A 75 4.27 7.59 0.26
C ILE A 75 4.03 8.01 1.71
N LYS A 76 3.29 9.09 1.95
CA LYS A 76 2.93 9.56 3.30
C LYS A 76 2.18 8.49 4.09
N ASN A 77 1.24 7.82 3.45
CA ASN A 77 0.49 6.72 4.07
C ASN A 77 1.43 5.58 4.53
N ILE A 78 2.38 5.17 3.69
CA ILE A 78 3.37 4.15 4.08
C ILE A 78 4.23 4.64 5.23
N ARG A 79 4.71 5.89 5.19
CA ARG A 79 5.56 6.48 6.23
C ARG A 79 4.87 6.58 7.59
N THR A 80 3.53 6.61 7.63
CA THR A 80 2.76 6.54 8.88
C THR A 80 3.02 5.22 9.65
N PHE A 81 3.33 4.14 8.92
CA PHE A 81 3.49 2.80 9.52
C PHE A 81 4.93 2.28 9.47
N SER A 82 5.78 2.79 8.57
CA SER A 82 7.16 2.35 8.44
C SER A 82 8.06 3.43 7.85
N ASN A 83 9.12 3.78 8.57
CA ASN A 83 10.17 4.69 8.09
C ASN A 83 11.21 3.97 7.22
N THR A 84 11.26 2.64 7.27
CA THR A 84 12.25 1.82 6.57
C THR A 84 11.74 1.20 5.28
N ALA A 85 10.43 1.15 5.07
CA ALA A 85 9.83 0.61 3.86
C ALA A 85 10.33 1.35 2.62
N LYS A 86 10.70 0.60 1.58
CA LYS A 86 11.19 1.16 0.33
C LYS A 86 10.02 1.46 -0.60
N CYS A 87 9.96 2.67 -1.10
CA CYS A 87 8.98 3.08 -2.09
C CYS A 87 9.65 3.23 -3.46
N SER A 88 9.01 2.70 -4.49
CA SER A 88 9.33 2.94 -5.90
C SER A 88 8.20 3.77 -6.50
N TYR A 89 8.51 4.97 -6.99
CA TYR A 89 7.51 5.89 -7.53
C TYR A 89 7.30 5.57 -9.02
N MET A 90 6.34 4.69 -9.28
CA MET A 90 6.18 4.03 -10.58
C MET A 90 5.10 4.66 -11.46
N HIS A 91 4.47 5.76 -11.04
CA HIS A 91 3.58 6.51 -11.93
C HIS A 91 4.40 7.25 -12.98
N THR A 92 4.02 7.13 -14.25
CA THR A 92 4.75 7.76 -15.36
C THR A 92 4.56 9.28 -15.39
N VAL A 93 3.39 9.77 -15.00
CA VAL A 93 3.11 11.22 -14.94
C VAL A 93 3.36 11.73 -13.52
N LYS A 94 4.48 12.45 -13.33
CA LYS A 94 4.88 13.02 -12.05
C LYS A 94 5.27 14.48 -12.22
N SER A 95 4.85 15.36 -11.31
CA SER A 95 5.36 16.74 -11.29
C SER A 95 6.79 16.78 -10.78
N ARG A 96 7.57 17.76 -11.20
CA ARG A 96 8.93 18.00 -10.71
C ARG A 96 8.96 18.21 -9.19
N GLU A 97 7.94 18.87 -8.63
CA GLU A 97 7.79 19.05 -7.19
C GLU A 97 7.59 17.73 -6.47
N SER A 98 6.73 16.85 -7.00
CA SER A 98 6.51 15.53 -6.43
C SER A 98 7.77 14.66 -6.46
N ILE A 99 8.56 14.74 -7.53
CA ILE A 99 9.84 14.02 -7.63
C ILE A 99 10.81 14.54 -6.57
N LYS A 100 10.96 15.87 -6.43
CA LYS A 100 11.81 16.49 -5.40
C LYS A 100 11.35 16.11 -3.99
N GLU A 101 10.07 16.22 -3.69
CA GLU A 101 9.51 15.86 -2.39
C GLU A 101 9.75 14.38 -2.07
N ALA A 102 9.48 13.48 -3.00
CA ALA A 102 9.70 12.05 -2.83
C ALA A 102 11.17 11.73 -2.56
N TYR A 103 12.09 12.36 -3.30
CA TYR A 103 13.53 12.11 -3.16
C TYR A 103 14.10 12.70 -1.86
N PHE A 104 13.91 14.00 -1.62
CA PHE A 104 14.57 14.70 -0.51
C PHE A 104 13.87 14.45 0.83
N ASN A 105 12.53 14.40 0.87
CA ASN A 105 11.81 14.30 2.14
C ASN A 105 11.54 12.85 2.54
N TYR A 106 11.39 11.95 1.56
CA TYR A 106 10.99 10.55 1.82
C TYR A 106 12.03 9.51 1.42
N GLY A 107 13.17 9.93 0.82
CA GLY A 107 14.26 9.05 0.47
C GLY A 107 13.95 8.06 -0.66
N VAL A 108 12.98 8.37 -1.51
CA VAL A 108 12.66 7.56 -2.70
C VAL A 108 13.77 7.70 -3.72
N LYS A 109 14.31 6.58 -4.20
CA LYS A 109 15.43 6.55 -5.15
C LYS A 109 15.11 5.84 -6.47
N THR A 110 13.93 5.25 -6.56
CA THR A 110 13.49 4.51 -7.75
C THR A 110 12.27 5.19 -8.34
N PHE A 111 12.39 5.60 -9.60
CA PHE A 111 11.34 6.30 -10.35
C PHE A 111 11.19 5.65 -11.72
N SER A 112 9.95 5.53 -12.23
CA SER A 112 9.71 5.19 -13.63
C SER A 112 9.89 6.42 -14.51
N LEU A 113 10.28 6.22 -15.75
CA LEU A 113 10.38 7.24 -16.79
C LEU A 113 9.72 6.74 -18.05
N ASP A 114 9.05 7.61 -18.79
CA ASP A 114 8.50 7.32 -20.13
C ASP A 114 9.03 8.27 -21.22
N THR A 115 9.56 9.43 -20.84
CA THR A 115 10.13 10.42 -21.78
C THR A 115 11.49 10.93 -21.32
N LYS A 116 12.30 11.44 -22.29
CA LYS A 116 13.59 12.09 -21.99
C LYS A 116 13.41 13.39 -21.23
N ASP A 117 12.32 14.10 -21.46
CA ASP A 117 12.03 15.39 -20.83
C ASP A 117 11.80 15.27 -19.32
N GLU A 118 11.42 14.10 -18.86
CA GLU A 118 11.26 13.81 -17.42
C GLU A 118 12.61 13.68 -16.69
N LEU A 119 13.72 13.43 -17.42
CA LEU A 119 15.07 13.31 -16.88
C LEU A 119 15.72 14.66 -16.57
N ILE A 120 15.24 15.75 -17.14
CA ILE A 120 15.79 17.10 -17.06
C ILE A 120 14.99 17.93 -16.06
#